data_5a078a2fb6ae4af2d957d2516e01170f
#
_entry.id   5a078a2fb6ae4af2d957d2516e01170f
#
_cell.length_a   1.000
_cell.length_b   1.000
_cell.length_c   1.000
_cell.angle_alpha   90.00
_cell.angle_beta   90.00
_cell.angle_gamma   90.00
#
_symmetry.space_group_name_H-M   'P 1'
#
loop_
_entity.id
_entity.type
_entity.pdbx_description
1 polymer ?
#
loop_
_entity_poly.entity_id
_entity_poly.type
_entity_poly.pdbx_seq_one_letter_code
_entity_poly.pdbx_strand_id
1 'polypeptide(L)'
;MSARETALNVLIGCRKQAAWSNGVLKEYIARDKLDRRDAALATRLCYGVLQNRNKLDFYLQQLLTGKLKDLHPAVRDILHLGIYQIYEMDKIPMSAAVNEGVTMAKKYCKKQRFAPGLVNAVLRQAVRTKGELNKPTTLEDRFSHPKALIKLLGESIGEDRLENMLAANNAMPQTVVQVNTLKIASDELIERLAQEDVQAQPHGWLTDCLVLSGTGNLEKLPSFQEGLFYVQDAAAKLSVLCAQIPENARVLDCCAAPGGKSFAAAMVLQGQGSITSCDIHQHKIALIQNGAERLGLSNVEVTQRDATEFVSQWKEQMDVVLADVPCSGYGIIRKKPDIRYKDPKTMEDLPQLQLQILKNQAQYVKPGGTLLYSTCTLLRRENEDVVKAFLQKRDDFYTEPLALPAVFPVNTDGMLTLVPGEYDTDGFFICRLRRKV
;
A
#
# COMPACT_ATOMS: atom_id res chain seq x y z
N MET A 1 -22.51 17.57 -2.05
CA MET A 1 -22.10 17.31 -0.65
C MET A 1 -20.78 18.02 -0.43
N SER A 2 -20.41 18.48 0.79
CA SER A 2 -19.11 19.13 0.98
C SER A 2 -17.99 18.08 1.13
N ALA A 3 -16.73 18.46 0.84
CA ALA A 3 -15.56 17.61 1.03
C ALA A 3 -15.48 17.02 2.46
N ARG A 4 -15.87 17.79 3.48
CA ARG A 4 -15.88 17.36 4.89
C ARG A 4 -16.97 16.33 5.17
N GLU A 5 -18.16 16.51 4.61
CA GLU A 5 -19.24 15.54 4.72
C GLU A 5 -18.89 14.22 4.02
N THR A 6 -18.28 14.30 2.83
CA THR A 6 -17.79 13.10 2.13
C THR A 6 -16.75 12.36 2.98
N ALA A 7 -15.75 13.08 3.55
CA ALA A 7 -14.77 12.47 4.45
C ALA A 7 -15.41 11.81 5.69
N LEU A 8 -16.41 12.47 6.33
CA LEU A 8 -17.15 11.89 7.44
C LEU A 8 -17.87 10.59 7.04
N ASN A 9 -18.55 10.60 5.88
CA ASN A 9 -19.26 9.43 5.39
C ASN A 9 -18.32 8.27 5.10
N VAL A 10 -17.12 8.54 4.56
CA VAL A 10 -16.08 7.52 4.36
C VAL A 10 -15.64 6.92 5.68
N LEU A 11 -15.33 7.74 6.70
CA LEU A 11 -14.94 7.24 8.04
C LEU A 11 -16.05 6.39 8.68
N ILE A 12 -17.31 6.81 8.56
CA ILE A 12 -18.46 6.02 9.04
C ILE A 12 -18.61 4.72 8.25
N GLY A 13 -18.43 4.75 6.93
CA GLY A 13 -18.51 3.58 6.05
C GLY A 13 -17.43 2.55 6.38
N CYS A 14 -16.18 2.96 6.50
CA CYS A 14 -15.05 2.10 6.89
C CYS A 14 -15.30 1.41 8.23
N ARG A 15 -15.83 2.13 9.23
CA ARG A 15 -16.13 1.57 10.53
C ARG A 15 -17.28 0.54 10.50
N LYS A 16 -18.34 0.80 9.71
CA LYS A 16 -19.54 -0.07 9.66
C LYS A 16 -19.35 -1.33 8.83
N GLN A 17 -18.61 -1.22 7.73
CA GLN A 17 -18.50 -2.26 6.71
C GLN A 17 -17.17 -3.01 6.75
N ALA A 18 -16.25 -2.64 7.66
CA ALA A 18 -14.85 -3.10 7.64
C ALA A 18 -14.18 -2.98 6.25
N ALA A 19 -14.70 -2.05 5.41
CA ALA A 19 -14.25 -1.84 4.05
C ALA A 19 -12.95 -1.03 4.02
N TRP A 20 -12.20 -1.19 2.95
CA TRP A 20 -10.97 -0.43 2.74
C TRP A 20 -11.26 1.03 2.39
N SER A 21 -10.58 1.96 3.06
CA SER A 21 -10.83 3.41 2.89
C SER A 21 -10.62 3.90 1.46
N ASN A 22 -9.67 3.35 0.73
CA ASN A 22 -9.40 3.74 -0.65
C ASN A 22 -10.58 3.45 -1.60
N GLY A 23 -11.19 2.27 -1.50
CA GLY A 23 -12.37 1.90 -2.30
C GLY A 23 -13.58 2.77 -1.97
N VAL A 24 -13.90 2.88 -0.67
CA VAL A 24 -15.03 3.69 -0.18
C VAL A 24 -14.84 5.18 -0.52
N LEU A 25 -13.61 5.69 -0.43
CA LEU A 25 -13.31 7.09 -0.76
C LEU A 25 -13.49 7.37 -2.25
N LYS A 26 -12.98 6.51 -3.14
CA LYS A 26 -13.15 6.64 -4.60
C LYS A 26 -14.64 6.62 -4.97
N GLU A 27 -15.40 5.69 -4.41
CA GLU A 27 -16.85 5.58 -4.62
C GLU A 27 -17.59 6.85 -4.16
N TYR A 28 -17.30 7.36 -2.96
CA TYR A 28 -18.02 8.50 -2.39
C TYR A 28 -17.64 9.82 -3.07
N ILE A 29 -16.39 10.01 -3.48
CA ILE A 29 -15.98 11.15 -4.31
C ILE A 29 -16.77 11.17 -5.63
N ALA A 30 -16.90 10.03 -6.29
CA ALA A 30 -17.66 9.90 -7.53
C ALA A 30 -19.18 10.12 -7.31
N ARG A 31 -19.75 9.49 -6.29
CA ARG A 31 -21.17 9.64 -5.89
C ARG A 31 -21.53 11.10 -5.61
N ASP A 32 -20.67 11.80 -4.86
CA ASP A 32 -20.92 13.17 -4.39
C ASP A 32 -20.50 14.21 -5.44
N LYS A 33 -19.97 13.76 -6.60
CA LYS A 33 -19.53 14.59 -7.75
C LYS A 33 -18.61 15.73 -7.33
N LEU A 34 -17.65 15.45 -6.43
CA LEU A 34 -16.70 16.45 -5.96
C LEU A 34 -15.80 16.92 -7.10
N ASP A 35 -15.53 18.22 -7.16
CA ASP A 35 -14.50 18.75 -8.05
C ASP A 35 -13.09 18.33 -7.59
N ARG A 36 -12.06 18.67 -8.38
CA ARG A 36 -10.66 18.30 -8.11
C ARG A 36 -10.18 18.78 -6.74
N ARG A 37 -10.55 20.01 -6.36
CA ARG A 37 -10.12 20.65 -5.10
C ARG A 37 -10.81 20.01 -3.90
N ASP A 38 -12.11 19.81 -3.97
CA ASP A 38 -12.90 19.19 -2.90
C ASP A 38 -12.58 17.69 -2.76
N ALA A 39 -12.32 16.98 -3.85
CA ALA A 39 -11.86 15.58 -3.82
C ALA A 39 -10.49 15.46 -3.11
N ALA A 40 -9.55 16.36 -3.41
CA ALA A 40 -8.25 16.40 -2.73
C ALA A 40 -8.40 16.70 -1.23
N LEU A 41 -9.29 17.63 -0.86
CA LEU A 41 -9.57 17.95 0.54
C LEU A 41 -10.23 16.78 1.27
N ALA A 42 -11.23 16.13 0.69
CA ALA A 42 -11.88 14.96 1.27
C ALA A 42 -10.88 13.81 1.48
N THR A 43 -10.00 13.58 0.50
CA THR A 43 -8.92 12.58 0.57
C THR A 43 -7.96 12.90 1.72
N ARG A 44 -7.48 14.14 1.80
CA ARG A 44 -6.56 14.56 2.87
C ARG A 44 -7.18 14.46 4.26
N LEU A 45 -8.45 14.83 4.41
CA LEU A 45 -9.18 14.73 5.68
C LEU A 45 -9.38 13.27 6.10
N CYS A 46 -9.80 12.41 5.18
CA CYS A 46 -10.03 11.00 5.46
C CYS A 46 -8.74 10.29 5.88
N TYR A 47 -7.70 10.35 5.05
CA TYR A 47 -6.43 9.70 5.36
C TYR A 47 -5.72 10.34 6.55
N GLY A 48 -5.79 11.67 6.70
CA GLY A 48 -5.21 12.37 7.83
C GLY A 48 -5.81 11.94 9.16
N VAL A 49 -7.13 11.76 9.24
CA VAL A 49 -7.79 11.24 10.45
C VAL A 49 -7.39 9.78 10.69
N LEU A 50 -7.39 8.92 9.66
CA LEU A 50 -7.00 7.51 9.80
C LEU A 50 -5.55 7.36 10.25
N GLN A 51 -4.64 8.13 9.67
CA GLN A 51 -3.21 8.10 9.99
C GLN A 51 -2.90 8.64 11.40
N ASN A 52 -3.72 9.54 11.93
CA ASN A 52 -3.46 10.22 13.20
C ASN A 52 -4.47 9.87 14.30
N ARG A 53 -5.21 8.79 14.17
CA ARG A 53 -6.35 8.49 15.03
C ARG A 53 -6.02 8.48 16.52
N ASN A 54 -4.95 7.78 16.94
CA ASN A 54 -4.56 7.71 18.36
C ASN A 54 -4.04 9.07 18.85
N LYS A 55 -3.28 9.79 18.02
CA LYS A 55 -2.84 11.17 18.30
C LYS A 55 -4.01 12.12 18.49
N LEU A 56 -5.03 12.02 17.64
CA LEU A 56 -6.25 12.80 17.75
C LEU A 56 -7.06 12.41 19.00
N ASP A 57 -7.11 11.13 19.35
CA ASP A 57 -7.72 10.66 20.60
C ASP A 57 -6.99 11.19 21.83
N PHE A 58 -5.66 11.24 21.81
CA PHE A 58 -4.84 11.80 22.88
C PHE A 58 -5.15 13.29 23.11
N TYR A 59 -5.26 14.08 22.05
CA TYR A 59 -5.66 15.50 22.17
C TYR A 59 -7.13 15.63 22.58
N LEU A 60 -8.01 14.83 22.01
CA LEU A 60 -9.44 14.88 22.31
C LEU A 60 -9.71 14.57 23.79
N GLN A 61 -8.99 13.61 24.39
CA GLN A 61 -9.15 13.27 25.80
C GLN A 61 -8.79 14.45 26.74
N GLN A 62 -7.84 15.30 26.35
CA GLN A 62 -7.49 16.52 27.13
C GLN A 62 -8.55 17.64 27.00
N LEU A 63 -9.32 17.63 25.91
CA LEU A 63 -10.36 18.61 25.62
C LEU A 63 -11.75 18.24 26.18
N LEU A 64 -11.92 16.96 26.56
CA LEU A 64 -13.17 16.44 27.07
C LEU A 64 -13.21 16.50 28.60
N THR A 65 -14.37 16.82 29.17
CA THR A 65 -14.64 16.63 30.59
C THR A 65 -14.99 15.19 30.96
N GLY A 66 -15.44 14.40 29.96
CA GLY A 66 -15.82 12.98 30.08
C GLY A 66 -14.78 12.04 29.47
N LYS A 67 -15.14 10.75 29.41
CA LYS A 67 -14.27 9.73 28.80
C LYS A 67 -14.54 9.58 27.31
N LEU A 68 -13.47 9.43 26.54
CA LEU A 68 -13.53 9.25 25.09
C LEU A 68 -14.41 8.06 24.65
N LYS A 69 -14.41 6.97 25.42
CA LYS A 69 -15.21 5.76 25.15
C LYS A 69 -16.72 5.99 25.22
N ASP A 70 -17.17 7.04 25.91
CA ASP A 70 -18.58 7.35 26.09
C ASP A 70 -19.15 8.21 24.94
N LEU A 71 -18.27 8.68 24.03
CA LEU A 71 -18.68 9.43 22.84
C LEU A 71 -19.38 8.54 21.84
N HIS A 72 -20.49 9.04 21.30
CA HIS A 72 -21.09 8.40 20.13
C HIS A 72 -20.07 8.38 18.96
N PRO A 73 -19.91 7.25 18.25
CA PRO A 73 -18.87 7.10 17.24
C PRO A 73 -18.87 8.21 16.16
N ALA A 74 -20.04 8.63 15.67
CA ALA A 74 -20.12 9.72 14.68
C ALA A 74 -19.69 11.08 15.27
N VAL A 75 -19.93 11.33 16.55
CA VAL A 75 -19.46 12.55 17.25
C VAL A 75 -17.94 12.52 17.34
N ARG A 76 -17.35 11.37 17.68
CA ARG A 76 -15.89 11.20 17.71
C ARG A 76 -15.26 11.43 16.33
N ASP A 77 -15.83 10.87 15.25
CA ASP A 77 -15.34 11.09 13.88
C ASP A 77 -15.41 12.59 13.49
N ILE A 78 -16.49 13.30 13.84
CA ILE A 78 -16.63 14.74 13.58
C ILE A 78 -15.57 15.55 14.37
N LEU A 79 -15.33 15.19 15.63
CA LEU A 79 -14.31 15.83 16.45
C LEU A 79 -12.89 15.55 15.91
N HIS A 80 -12.60 14.32 15.47
CA HIS A 80 -11.33 14.01 14.81
C HIS A 80 -11.11 14.87 13.57
N LEU A 81 -12.12 15.00 12.69
CA LEU A 81 -12.04 15.86 11.50
C LEU A 81 -11.79 17.32 11.88
N GLY A 82 -12.44 17.82 12.93
CA GLY A 82 -12.26 19.18 13.41
C GLY A 82 -10.86 19.42 13.98
N ILE A 83 -10.41 18.55 14.90
CA ILE A 83 -9.09 18.65 15.54
C ILE A 83 -7.97 18.50 14.52
N TYR A 84 -8.09 17.56 13.57
CA TYR A 84 -7.11 17.38 12.50
C TYR A 84 -6.95 18.66 11.67
N GLN A 85 -8.06 19.32 11.30
CA GLN A 85 -8.01 20.59 10.58
C GLN A 85 -7.36 21.71 11.40
N ILE A 86 -7.64 21.77 12.71
CA ILE A 86 -7.11 22.83 13.60
C ILE A 86 -5.61 22.64 13.85
N TYR A 87 -5.14 21.39 14.04
CA TYR A 87 -3.76 21.14 14.49
C TYR A 87 -2.80 20.75 13.34
N GLU A 88 -3.30 20.13 12.27
CA GLU A 88 -2.45 19.54 11.22
C GLU A 88 -2.65 20.20 9.84
N MET A 89 -3.52 21.23 9.72
CA MET A 89 -3.80 21.88 8.44
C MET A 89 -3.73 23.40 8.53
N ASP A 90 -2.59 23.99 8.19
CA ASP A 90 -2.36 25.44 8.33
C ASP A 90 -3.20 26.30 7.38
N LYS A 91 -3.61 25.75 6.21
CA LYS A 91 -4.36 26.51 5.19
C LYS A 91 -5.88 26.51 5.40
N ILE A 92 -6.39 25.88 6.46
CA ILE A 92 -7.82 25.84 6.78
C ILE A 92 -8.13 26.87 7.87
N PRO A 93 -9.06 27.82 7.66
CA PRO A 93 -9.51 28.69 8.73
C PRO A 93 -10.11 27.88 9.89
N MET A 94 -9.63 28.10 11.10
CA MET A 94 -10.09 27.36 12.29
C MET A 94 -11.59 27.52 12.54
N SER A 95 -12.14 28.72 12.24
CA SER A 95 -13.59 29.00 12.30
C SER A 95 -14.39 28.09 11.36
N ALA A 96 -13.85 27.76 10.17
CA ALA A 96 -14.50 26.85 9.24
C ALA A 96 -14.55 25.42 9.79
N ALA A 97 -13.47 24.94 10.43
CA ALA A 97 -13.45 23.62 11.07
C ALA A 97 -14.52 23.50 12.18
N VAL A 98 -14.68 24.55 13.00
CA VAL A 98 -15.71 24.61 14.06
C VAL A 98 -17.11 24.60 13.46
N ASN A 99 -17.40 25.53 12.54
CA ASN A 99 -18.75 25.74 12.00
C ASN A 99 -19.23 24.50 11.23
N GLU A 100 -18.37 23.93 10.38
CA GLU A 100 -18.67 22.70 9.62
C GLU A 100 -18.84 21.50 10.55
N GLY A 101 -18.03 21.39 11.62
CA GLY A 101 -18.19 20.36 12.65
C GLY A 101 -19.56 20.40 13.31
N VAL A 102 -20.03 21.60 13.70
CA VAL A 102 -21.36 21.80 14.29
C VAL A 102 -22.47 21.45 13.29
N THR A 103 -22.32 21.86 12.04
CA THR A 103 -23.28 21.56 10.96
C THR A 103 -23.40 20.05 10.73
N MET A 104 -22.26 19.34 10.67
CA MET A 104 -22.24 17.88 10.56
C MET A 104 -22.88 17.21 11.79
N ALA A 105 -22.64 17.69 13.01
CA ALA A 105 -23.25 17.15 14.21
C ALA A 105 -24.79 17.28 14.19
N LYS A 106 -25.33 18.43 13.76
CA LYS A 106 -26.78 18.61 13.57
C LYS A 106 -27.36 17.64 12.56
N LYS A 107 -26.65 17.35 11.47
CA LYS A 107 -27.11 16.50 10.38
C LYS A 107 -27.02 15.00 10.68
N TYR A 108 -25.89 14.56 11.23
CA TYR A 108 -25.54 13.14 11.39
C TYR A 108 -25.78 12.57 12.78
N CYS A 109 -25.94 13.44 13.80
CA CYS A 109 -26.14 13.03 15.20
C CYS A 109 -27.53 13.42 15.74
N LYS A 110 -28.60 13.32 14.92
CA LYS A 110 -29.96 13.78 15.28
C LYS A 110 -30.53 13.15 16.56
N LYS A 111 -30.14 11.91 16.87
CA LYS A 111 -30.56 11.20 18.09
C LYS A 111 -29.82 11.68 19.35
N GLN A 112 -28.69 12.37 19.21
CA GLN A 112 -27.85 12.91 20.27
C GLN A 112 -28.05 14.43 20.34
N ARG A 113 -29.13 14.90 21.01
CA ARG A 113 -29.50 16.32 21.07
C ARG A 113 -28.37 17.23 21.58
N PHE A 114 -27.48 16.73 22.43
CA PHE A 114 -26.33 17.47 22.98
C PHE A 114 -25.13 17.58 22.02
N ALA A 115 -25.08 16.73 20.96
CA ALA A 115 -23.90 16.63 20.10
C ALA A 115 -23.46 17.95 19.45
N PRO A 116 -24.33 18.80 18.88
CA PRO A 116 -23.90 20.07 18.30
C PRO A 116 -23.26 21.02 19.33
N GLY A 117 -23.81 21.08 20.55
CA GLY A 117 -23.25 21.88 21.66
C GLY A 117 -21.89 21.37 22.12
N LEU A 118 -21.76 20.05 22.29
CA LEU A 118 -20.50 19.40 22.64
C LEU A 118 -19.42 19.64 21.57
N VAL A 119 -19.72 19.40 20.29
CA VAL A 119 -18.78 19.62 19.18
C VAL A 119 -18.33 21.08 19.15
N ASN A 120 -19.25 22.04 19.31
CA ASN A 120 -18.89 23.45 19.34
C ASN A 120 -17.96 23.77 20.52
N ALA A 121 -18.28 23.30 21.72
CA ALA A 121 -17.49 23.56 22.93
C ALA A 121 -16.07 22.99 22.80
N VAL A 122 -15.95 21.70 22.39
CA VAL A 122 -14.66 21.01 22.25
C VAL A 122 -13.80 21.65 21.16
N LEU A 123 -14.35 21.91 19.97
CA LEU A 123 -13.57 22.50 18.88
C LEU A 123 -13.17 23.97 19.15
N ARG A 124 -14.01 24.75 19.80
CA ARG A 124 -13.62 26.12 20.27
C ARG A 124 -12.52 26.04 21.33
N GLN A 125 -12.57 25.08 22.23
CA GLN A 125 -11.50 24.86 23.20
C GLN A 125 -10.21 24.45 22.48
N ALA A 126 -10.27 23.53 21.50
CA ALA A 126 -9.12 23.16 20.68
C ALA A 126 -8.46 24.37 20.00
N VAL A 127 -9.25 25.31 19.48
CA VAL A 127 -8.72 26.56 18.90
C VAL A 127 -8.02 27.42 19.94
N ARG A 128 -8.60 27.59 21.14
CA ARG A 128 -8.03 28.43 22.20
C ARG A 128 -6.74 27.86 22.78
N THR A 129 -6.66 26.51 22.91
CA THR A 129 -5.52 25.83 23.53
C THR A 129 -4.54 25.25 22.50
N LYS A 130 -4.60 25.71 21.23
CA LYS A 130 -3.66 25.28 20.20
C LYS A 130 -2.22 25.61 20.61
N GLY A 131 -1.39 24.56 20.75
CA GLY A 131 -0.01 24.68 21.19
C GLY A 131 0.21 24.56 22.71
N GLU A 132 -0.83 24.58 23.54
CA GLU A 132 -0.75 24.49 25.01
C GLU A 132 -0.98 23.08 25.54
N LEU A 133 -1.62 22.18 24.75
CA LEU A 133 -1.88 20.81 25.16
C LEU A 133 -0.59 20.01 25.27
N ASN A 134 -0.57 19.04 26.20
CA ASN A 134 0.50 18.09 26.27
C ASN A 134 0.69 17.37 24.95
N LYS A 135 1.96 17.22 24.55
CA LYS A 135 2.32 16.44 23.34
C LYS A 135 2.36 14.95 23.67
N PRO A 136 1.98 14.07 22.74
CA PRO A 136 2.08 12.64 22.92
C PRO A 136 3.56 12.20 23.05
N THR A 137 3.85 11.34 24.02
CA THR A 137 5.21 10.85 24.32
C THR A 137 5.41 9.39 23.93
N THR A 138 4.35 8.58 23.94
CA THR A 138 4.43 7.17 23.56
C THR A 138 4.49 7.01 22.05
N LEU A 139 5.11 5.94 21.54
CA LEU A 139 5.09 5.63 20.09
C LEU A 139 3.67 5.44 19.58
N GLU A 140 2.79 4.84 20.39
CA GLU A 140 1.38 4.63 20.05
C GLU A 140 0.67 5.96 19.74
N ASP A 141 0.81 6.96 20.61
CA ASP A 141 0.12 8.23 20.44
C ASP A 141 0.83 9.13 19.42
N ARG A 142 2.17 9.12 19.39
CA ARG A 142 2.97 9.93 18.45
C ARG A 142 2.71 9.54 17.00
N PHE A 143 2.73 8.24 16.71
CA PHE A 143 2.64 7.70 15.34
C PHE A 143 1.31 7.03 15.02
N SER A 144 0.38 6.98 15.97
CA SER A 144 -0.96 6.38 15.79
C SER A 144 -0.95 4.95 15.27
N HIS A 145 -0.09 4.11 15.84
CA HIS A 145 -0.08 2.68 15.64
C HIS A 145 -0.51 1.97 16.92
N PRO A 146 -1.43 0.98 16.88
CA PRO A 146 -1.82 0.23 18.06
C PRO A 146 -0.63 -0.44 18.73
N LYS A 147 -0.59 -0.46 20.08
CA LYS A 147 0.50 -1.02 20.88
C LYS A 147 0.86 -2.46 20.47
N ALA A 148 -0.17 -3.28 20.19
CA ALA A 148 0.06 -4.67 19.75
C ALA A 148 0.81 -4.72 18.40
N LEU A 149 0.48 -3.83 17.45
CA LEU A 149 1.15 -3.75 16.17
C LEU A 149 2.60 -3.23 16.34
N ILE A 150 2.82 -2.21 17.17
CA ILE A 150 4.16 -1.68 17.46
C ILE A 150 5.07 -2.81 17.97
N LYS A 151 4.59 -3.59 18.95
CA LYS A 151 5.33 -4.74 19.49
C LYS A 151 5.65 -5.76 18.39
N LEU A 152 4.67 -6.14 17.58
CA LEU A 152 4.83 -7.13 16.51
C LEU A 152 5.84 -6.68 15.44
N LEU A 153 5.82 -5.40 15.09
CA LEU A 153 6.78 -4.81 14.14
C LEU A 153 8.19 -4.72 14.75
N GLY A 154 8.33 -4.27 16.00
CA GLY A 154 9.63 -4.20 16.67
C GLY A 154 10.31 -5.58 16.79
N GLU A 155 9.54 -6.63 17.12
CA GLU A 155 10.04 -8.01 17.14
C GLU A 155 10.50 -8.50 15.75
N SER A 156 9.96 -7.94 14.67
CA SER A 156 10.27 -8.38 13.30
C SER A 156 11.44 -7.62 12.67
N ILE A 157 11.53 -6.28 12.87
CA ILE A 157 12.52 -5.44 12.19
C ILE A 157 13.62 -4.89 13.10
N GLY A 158 13.52 -5.08 14.42
CA GLY A 158 14.40 -4.49 15.44
C GLY A 158 13.87 -3.15 15.98
N GLU A 159 14.13 -2.89 17.25
CA GLU A 159 13.66 -1.67 17.94
C GLU A 159 14.39 -0.40 17.45
N ASP A 160 15.62 -0.52 16.97
CA ASP A 160 16.44 0.55 16.42
C ASP A 160 15.86 1.16 15.14
N ARG A 161 15.16 0.36 14.32
CA ARG A 161 14.53 0.78 13.06
C ARG A 161 13.09 1.23 13.24
N LEU A 162 12.46 0.87 14.36
CA LEU A 162 11.02 0.96 14.57
C LEU A 162 10.49 2.40 14.51
N GLU A 163 11.10 3.34 15.22
CA GLU A 163 10.61 4.73 15.26
C GLU A 163 10.67 5.39 13.89
N ASN A 164 11.75 5.20 13.14
CA ASN A 164 11.90 5.72 11.79
C ASN A 164 10.83 5.14 10.84
N MET A 165 10.57 3.84 10.92
CA MET A 165 9.55 3.17 10.14
C MET A 165 8.13 3.67 10.47
N LEU A 166 7.80 3.87 11.76
CA LEU A 166 6.51 4.42 12.18
C LEU A 166 6.29 5.84 11.67
N ALA A 167 7.35 6.66 11.66
CA ALA A 167 7.34 8.00 11.09
C ALA A 167 7.10 7.96 9.57
N ALA A 168 7.82 7.08 8.86
CA ALA A 168 7.66 6.89 7.41
C ALA A 168 6.26 6.41 7.02
N ASN A 169 5.62 5.58 7.85
CA ASN A 169 4.23 5.15 7.65
C ASN A 169 3.22 6.30 7.73
N ASN A 170 3.58 7.42 8.36
CA ASN A 170 2.73 8.61 8.45
C ASN A 170 3.10 9.70 7.44
N ALA A 171 4.20 9.53 6.71
CA ALA A 171 4.56 10.43 5.62
C ALA A 171 3.57 10.31 4.45
N MET A 172 3.49 11.37 3.64
CA MET A 172 2.69 11.34 2.41
C MET A 172 3.28 10.31 1.45
N PRO A 173 2.49 9.35 0.95
CA PRO A 173 3.00 8.38 -0.03
C PRO A 173 3.39 9.08 -1.33
N GLN A 174 4.54 8.72 -1.86
CA GLN A 174 4.96 9.17 -3.17
C GLN A 174 4.18 8.42 -4.26
N THR A 175 3.93 9.08 -5.38
CA THR A 175 3.42 8.44 -6.59
C THR A 175 4.60 7.94 -7.41
N VAL A 176 4.86 6.64 -7.33
CA VAL A 176 5.95 6.00 -8.05
C VAL A 176 5.38 5.27 -9.26
N VAL A 177 6.01 5.48 -10.41
CA VAL A 177 5.62 4.86 -11.69
C VAL A 177 6.81 4.20 -12.35
N GLN A 178 6.51 3.16 -13.13
CA GLN A 178 7.48 2.44 -13.94
C GLN A 178 7.28 2.82 -15.40
N VAL A 179 8.35 3.18 -16.06
CA VAL A 179 8.35 3.53 -17.49
C VAL A 179 8.08 2.29 -18.33
N ASN A 180 7.25 2.40 -19.34
CA ASN A 180 7.10 1.37 -20.35
C ASN A 180 8.24 1.49 -21.37
N THR A 181 9.35 0.84 -21.08
CA THR A 181 10.58 0.88 -21.89
C THR A 181 10.44 0.29 -23.29
N LEU A 182 9.33 -0.41 -23.57
CA LEU A 182 8.99 -0.88 -24.93
C LEU A 182 8.41 0.24 -25.81
N LYS A 183 7.99 1.38 -25.21
CA LYS A 183 7.33 2.47 -25.91
C LYS A 183 8.09 3.79 -25.85
N ILE A 184 8.80 4.05 -24.74
CA ILE A 184 9.40 5.36 -24.48
C ILE A 184 10.61 5.26 -23.57
N ALA A 185 11.59 6.15 -23.73
CA ALA A 185 12.69 6.32 -22.79
C ALA A 185 12.27 7.18 -21.58
N SER A 186 12.99 7.03 -20.46
CA SER A 186 12.66 7.74 -19.21
C SER A 186 12.70 9.26 -19.37
N ASP A 187 13.70 9.80 -20.06
CA ASP A 187 13.84 11.25 -20.26
C ASP A 187 12.73 11.82 -21.15
N GLU A 188 12.36 11.11 -22.21
CA GLU A 188 11.23 11.47 -23.07
C GLU A 188 9.89 11.47 -22.32
N LEU A 189 9.70 10.50 -21.40
CA LEU A 189 8.50 10.46 -20.56
C LEU A 189 8.47 11.64 -19.58
N ILE A 190 9.60 12.06 -19.02
CA ILE A 190 9.69 13.23 -18.15
C ILE A 190 9.24 14.49 -18.91
N GLU A 191 9.75 14.68 -20.14
CA GLU A 191 9.34 15.81 -20.99
C GLU A 191 7.83 15.77 -21.35
N ARG A 192 7.32 14.58 -21.66
CA ARG A 192 5.88 14.39 -21.96
C ARG A 192 5.01 14.73 -20.76
N LEU A 193 5.38 14.27 -19.56
CA LEU A 193 4.66 14.56 -18.31
C LEU A 193 4.70 16.04 -17.95
N ALA A 194 5.80 16.74 -18.25
CA ALA A 194 5.89 18.18 -18.04
C ALA A 194 4.91 18.96 -18.93
N GLN A 195 4.66 18.50 -20.17
CA GLN A 195 3.63 19.07 -21.05
C GLN A 195 2.20 18.83 -20.54
N GLU A 196 2.01 17.84 -19.65
CA GLU A 196 0.75 17.49 -18.99
C GLU A 196 0.62 18.13 -17.58
N ASP A 197 1.47 19.14 -17.25
CA ASP A 197 1.54 19.80 -15.94
C ASP A 197 1.88 18.84 -14.76
N VAL A 198 2.58 17.73 -15.05
CA VAL A 198 3.04 16.76 -14.05
C VAL A 198 4.55 16.86 -13.90
N GLN A 199 5.02 17.02 -12.67
CA GLN A 199 6.46 16.97 -12.36
C GLN A 199 6.89 15.51 -12.18
N ALA A 200 7.96 15.11 -12.84
CA ALA A 200 8.56 13.79 -12.75
C ALA A 200 10.06 13.89 -12.47
N GLN A 201 10.56 13.03 -11.61
CA GLN A 201 11.97 12.90 -11.28
C GLN A 201 12.39 11.43 -11.32
N PRO A 202 13.61 11.11 -11.77
CA PRO A 202 14.13 9.75 -11.66
C PRO A 202 14.14 9.28 -10.20
N HIS A 203 13.85 8.00 -10.00
CA HIS A 203 13.99 7.37 -8.67
C HIS A 203 15.46 7.27 -8.29
N GLY A 204 15.79 7.50 -7.01
CA GLY A 204 17.17 7.68 -6.55
C GLY A 204 18.13 6.52 -6.84
N TRP A 205 17.64 5.31 -7.07
CA TRP A 205 18.50 4.13 -7.29
C TRP A 205 17.90 3.09 -8.26
N LEU A 206 16.69 3.28 -8.77
CA LEU A 206 16.05 2.33 -9.68
C LEU A 206 15.86 2.98 -11.05
N THR A 207 16.46 2.38 -12.07
CA THR A 207 16.33 2.82 -13.47
C THR A 207 14.90 2.60 -13.98
N ASP A 208 14.48 3.42 -14.94
CA ASP A 208 13.14 3.37 -15.55
C ASP A 208 12.01 3.41 -14.52
N CYS A 209 12.26 4.15 -13.44
CA CYS A 209 11.36 4.39 -12.34
C CYS A 209 11.32 5.88 -12.05
N LEU A 210 10.13 6.48 -12.01
CA LEU A 210 9.95 7.91 -11.79
C LEU A 210 9.10 8.16 -10.55
N VAL A 211 9.42 9.24 -9.84
CA VAL A 211 8.59 9.80 -8.76
C VAL A 211 7.84 11.00 -9.30
N LEU A 212 6.51 10.96 -9.22
CA LEU A 212 5.63 11.99 -9.76
C LEU A 212 5.06 12.89 -8.66
N SER A 213 4.86 14.16 -8.99
CA SER A 213 4.13 15.13 -8.17
C SER A 213 3.19 15.99 -9.03
N GLY A 214 2.13 16.54 -8.40
CA GLY A 214 1.12 17.32 -9.11
C GLY A 214 0.19 16.51 -10.04
N THR A 215 0.15 15.19 -9.90
CA THR A 215 -0.48 14.26 -10.86
C THR A 215 -1.99 14.41 -11.03
N GLY A 216 -2.72 14.84 -10.00
CA GLY A 216 -4.18 14.80 -10.04
C GLY A 216 -4.69 13.36 -10.22
N ASN A 217 -5.58 13.15 -11.20
CA ASN A 217 -6.05 11.81 -11.57
C ASN A 217 -5.20 11.26 -12.72
N LEU A 218 -4.29 10.34 -12.39
CA LEU A 218 -3.38 9.70 -13.34
C LEU A 218 -4.10 9.05 -14.53
N GLU A 219 -5.26 8.43 -14.29
CA GLU A 219 -6.04 7.74 -15.33
C GLU A 219 -6.52 8.68 -16.47
N LYS A 220 -6.48 10.02 -16.23
CA LYS A 220 -6.86 11.04 -17.21
C LYS A 220 -5.69 11.61 -18.01
N LEU A 221 -4.47 11.30 -17.63
CA LEU A 221 -3.29 11.77 -18.37
C LEU A 221 -3.21 11.07 -19.73
N PRO A 222 -2.97 11.79 -20.84
CA PRO A 222 -2.74 11.18 -22.15
C PRO A 222 -1.63 10.15 -22.12
N SER A 223 -0.49 10.47 -21.50
CA SER A 223 0.65 9.56 -21.31
C SER A 223 0.28 8.26 -20.60
N PHE A 224 -0.64 8.29 -19.62
CA PHE A 224 -1.16 7.09 -18.99
C PHE A 224 -2.06 6.28 -19.92
N GLN A 225 -2.97 6.94 -20.64
CA GLN A 225 -3.92 6.29 -21.56
C GLN A 225 -3.18 5.64 -22.74
N GLU A 226 -2.13 6.26 -23.25
CA GLU A 226 -1.22 5.72 -24.25
C GLU A 226 -0.38 4.55 -23.77
N GLY A 227 -0.38 4.29 -22.44
CA GLY A 227 0.36 3.18 -21.83
C GLY A 227 1.87 3.42 -21.77
N LEU A 228 2.30 4.67 -21.63
CA LEU A 228 3.72 5.01 -21.54
C LEU A 228 4.32 4.68 -20.16
N PHE A 229 3.47 4.47 -19.14
CA PHE A 229 3.88 4.08 -17.80
C PHE A 229 2.77 3.36 -17.04
N TYR A 230 3.11 2.76 -15.91
CA TYR A 230 2.16 2.18 -14.96
C TYR A 230 2.59 2.48 -13.52
N VAL A 231 1.62 2.43 -12.59
CA VAL A 231 1.86 2.74 -11.17
C VAL A 231 2.36 1.49 -10.46
N GLN A 232 3.58 1.53 -9.94
CA GLN A 232 4.14 0.46 -9.12
C GLN A 232 5.25 1.02 -8.21
N ASP A 233 5.30 0.55 -6.96
CA ASP A 233 6.38 0.87 -6.03
C ASP A 233 7.73 0.30 -6.48
N ALA A 234 8.81 1.01 -6.18
CA ALA A 234 10.17 0.59 -6.54
C ALA A 234 10.53 -0.78 -5.94
N ALA A 235 10.08 -1.09 -4.70
CA ALA A 235 10.31 -2.38 -4.07
C ALA A 235 9.68 -3.54 -4.86
N ALA A 236 8.46 -3.34 -5.38
CA ALA A 236 7.78 -4.35 -6.17
C ALA A 236 8.45 -4.60 -7.53
N LYS A 237 8.99 -3.55 -8.20
CA LYS A 237 9.83 -3.74 -9.40
C LYS A 237 11.15 -4.42 -9.05
N LEU A 238 11.82 -4.01 -7.98
CA LEU A 238 13.06 -4.63 -7.54
C LEU A 238 12.91 -6.13 -7.35
N SER A 239 11.77 -6.61 -6.80
CA SER A 239 11.53 -8.03 -6.64
C SER A 239 11.59 -8.80 -7.97
N VAL A 240 11.03 -8.22 -9.03
CA VAL A 240 11.10 -8.83 -10.39
C VAL A 240 12.51 -8.82 -10.94
N LEU A 241 13.27 -7.74 -10.74
CA LEU A 241 14.68 -7.67 -11.16
C LEU A 241 15.53 -8.70 -10.41
N CYS A 242 15.27 -8.93 -9.11
CA CYS A 242 15.92 -9.97 -8.32
C CYS A 242 15.65 -11.40 -8.83
N ALA A 243 14.57 -11.62 -9.57
CA ALA A 243 14.31 -12.93 -10.17
C ALA A 243 15.34 -13.29 -11.28
N GLN A 244 16.04 -12.31 -11.86
CA GLN A 244 17.00 -12.47 -12.95
C GLN A 244 16.41 -13.32 -14.09
N ILE A 245 15.30 -12.83 -14.65
CA ILE A 245 14.53 -13.52 -15.69
C ILE A 245 15.40 -13.72 -16.93
N PRO A 246 15.64 -14.96 -17.40
CA PRO A 246 16.40 -15.22 -18.62
C PRO A 246 15.67 -14.69 -19.86
N GLU A 247 16.42 -14.46 -20.93
CA GLU A 247 15.83 -14.17 -22.24
C GLU A 247 14.88 -15.28 -22.70
N ASN A 248 13.78 -14.92 -23.35
CA ASN A 248 12.77 -15.85 -23.87
C ASN A 248 12.13 -16.77 -22.79
N ALA A 249 12.24 -16.42 -21.50
CA ALA A 249 11.74 -17.23 -20.39
C ALA A 249 10.21 -17.41 -20.43
N ARG A 250 9.78 -18.55 -19.90
CA ARG A 250 8.38 -18.79 -19.50
C ARG A 250 8.22 -18.41 -18.03
N VAL A 251 7.45 -17.36 -17.77
CA VAL A 251 7.23 -16.80 -16.43
C VAL A 251 5.81 -17.10 -15.98
N LEU A 252 5.63 -17.52 -14.73
CA LEU A 252 4.34 -17.61 -14.06
C LEU A 252 4.29 -16.60 -12.92
N ASP A 253 3.28 -15.74 -12.92
CA ASP A 253 2.95 -14.83 -11.79
C ASP A 253 1.67 -15.34 -11.14
N CYS A 254 1.78 -16.00 -9.99
CA CYS A 254 0.70 -16.81 -9.43
C CYS A 254 -0.35 -16.02 -8.61
N CYS A 255 -0.04 -14.78 -8.22
CA CYS A 255 -0.94 -13.87 -7.47
C CYS A 255 -0.81 -12.46 -8.04
N ALA A 256 -1.03 -12.35 -9.37
CA ALA A 256 -0.55 -11.24 -10.18
C ALA A 256 -1.24 -9.89 -9.94
N ALA A 257 -2.51 -9.88 -9.49
CA ALA A 257 -3.29 -8.65 -9.47
C ALA A 257 -2.72 -7.54 -8.56
N PRO A 258 -2.64 -6.31 -9.07
CA PRO A 258 -3.25 -5.77 -10.31
C PRO A 258 -2.40 -5.87 -11.59
N GLY A 259 -1.34 -6.67 -11.63
CA GLY A 259 -0.54 -6.93 -12.82
C GLY A 259 0.86 -6.32 -12.83
N GLY A 260 1.20 -5.48 -11.87
CA GLY A 260 2.46 -4.71 -11.90
C GLY A 260 3.73 -5.55 -12.03
N LYS A 261 3.81 -6.74 -11.39
CA LYS A 261 4.97 -7.64 -11.50
C LYS A 261 5.01 -8.35 -12.85
N SER A 262 3.86 -8.78 -13.35
CA SER A 262 3.73 -9.32 -14.71
C SER A 262 4.16 -8.30 -15.76
N PHE A 263 3.78 -7.01 -15.62
CA PHE A 263 4.18 -5.95 -16.54
C PHE A 263 5.69 -5.67 -16.46
N ALA A 264 6.26 -5.65 -15.25
CA ALA A 264 7.70 -5.52 -15.06
C ALA A 264 8.45 -6.69 -15.72
N ALA A 265 7.97 -7.93 -15.58
CA ALA A 265 8.55 -9.11 -16.20
C ALA A 265 8.47 -9.02 -17.75
N ALA A 266 7.34 -8.56 -18.30
CA ALA A 266 7.17 -8.36 -19.75
C ALA A 266 8.17 -7.36 -20.32
N MET A 267 8.46 -6.28 -19.58
CA MET A 267 9.45 -5.29 -19.99
C MET A 267 10.89 -5.83 -19.89
N VAL A 268 11.21 -6.62 -18.85
CA VAL A 268 12.50 -7.30 -18.74
C VAL A 268 12.71 -8.26 -19.93
N LEU A 269 11.68 -8.97 -20.35
CA LEU A 269 11.69 -9.86 -21.49
C LEU A 269 11.65 -9.14 -22.85
N GLN A 270 11.54 -7.81 -22.87
CA GLN A 270 11.45 -7.02 -24.10
C GLN A 270 10.39 -7.51 -25.09
N GLY A 271 9.26 -7.98 -24.58
CA GLY A 271 8.18 -8.55 -25.38
C GLY A 271 8.42 -9.98 -25.90
N GLN A 272 9.57 -10.59 -25.55
CA GLN A 272 9.89 -11.98 -25.87
C GLN A 272 9.44 -12.93 -24.77
N GLY A 273 9.50 -14.24 -25.02
CA GLY A 273 9.04 -15.24 -24.04
C GLY A 273 7.52 -15.17 -23.78
N SER A 274 7.09 -15.69 -22.64
CA SER A 274 5.68 -15.70 -22.26
C SER A 274 5.47 -15.50 -20.76
N ILE A 275 4.40 -14.82 -20.39
CA ILE A 275 4.01 -14.60 -18.99
C ILE A 275 2.59 -15.08 -18.80
N THR A 276 2.41 -16.04 -17.88
CA THR A 276 1.08 -16.46 -17.42
C THR A 276 0.77 -15.77 -16.10
N SER A 277 -0.20 -14.89 -16.10
CA SER A 277 -0.61 -14.09 -14.93
C SER A 277 -1.89 -14.65 -14.33
N CYS A 278 -1.86 -15.03 -13.06
CA CYS A 278 -2.98 -15.66 -12.35
C CYS A 278 -3.44 -14.83 -11.16
N ASP A 279 -4.74 -14.84 -10.89
CA ASP A 279 -5.32 -14.41 -9.60
C ASP A 279 -6.58 -15.24 -9.34
N ILE A 280 -6.91 -15.48 -8.06
CA ILE A 280 -8.08 -16.25 -7.67
C ILE A 280 -9.39 -15.47 -7.92
N HIS A 281 -9.33 -14.13 -7.94
CA HIS A 281 -10.50 -13.28 -8.03
C HIS A 281 -10.81 -12.84 -9.46
N GLN A 282 -11.94 -13.29 -10.01
CA GLN A 282 -12.37 -12.96 -11.36
C GLN A 282 -12.40 -11.44 -11.64
N HIS A 283 -12.85 -10.61 -10.70
CA HIS A 283 -12.89 -9.16 -10.90
C HIS A 283 -11.50 -8.52 -11.00
N LYS A 284 -10.46 -9.18 -10.51
CA LYS A 284 -9.07 -8.70 -10.62
C LYS A 284 -8.41 -9.12 -11.93
N ILE A 285 -8.88 -10.19 -12.55
CA ILE A 285 -8.40 -10.64 -13.87
C ILE A 285 -8.56 -9.52 -14.90
N ALA A 286 -9.70 -8.85 -14.92
CA ALA A 286 -9.94 -7.73 -15.82
C ALA A 286 -8.95 -6.56 -15.60
N LEU A 287 -8.48 -6.34 -14.37
CA LEU A 287 -7.48 -5.28 -14.10
C LEU A 287 -6.13 -5.61 -14.75
N ILE A 288 -5.70 -6.87 -14.67
CA ILE A 288 -4.45 -7.33 -15.30
C ILE A 288 -4.58 -7.23 -16.81
N GLN A 289 -5.68 -7.74 -17.37
CA GLN A 289 -5.92 -7.75 -18.81
C GLN A 289 -5.96 -6.32 -19.40
N ASN A 290 -6.78 -5.43 -18.83
CA ASN A 290 -6.86 -4.03 -19.27
C ASN A 290 -5.51 -3.31 -19.14
N GLY A 291 -4.74 -3.63 -18.09
CA GLY A 291 -3.39 -3.09 -17.89
C GLY A 291 -2.41 -3.56 -18.98
N ALA A 292 -2.38 -4.85 -19.29
CA ALA A 292 -1.55 -5.42 -20.34
C ALA A 292 -1.90 -4.87 -21.73
N GLU A 293 -3.20 -4.78 -22.06
CA GLU A 293 -3.69 -4.20 -23.30
C GLU A 293 -3.29 -2.72 -23.44
N ARG A 294 -3.51 -1.90 -22.41
CA ARG A 294 -3.13 -0.49 -22.40
C ARG A 294 -1.62 -0.31 -22.60
N LEU A 295 -0.82 -1.14 -21.95
CA LEU A 295 0.64 -1.11 -22.07
C LEU A 295 1.16 -1.72 -23.38
N GLY A 296 0.33 -2.44 -24.13
CA GLY A 296 0.70 -3.11 -25.39
C GLY A 296 1.54 -4.39 -25.17
N LEU A 297 1.30 -5.11 -24.07
CA LEU A 297 2.06 -6.32 -23.68
C LEU A 297 1.37 -7.57 -24.24
N SER A 298 1.70 -7.97 -25.46
CA SER A 298 1.09 -9.12 -26.17
C SER A 298 1.54 -10.48 -25.66
N ASN A 299 2.64 -10.54 -24.88
CA ASN A 299 3.19 -11.76 -24.31
C ASN A 299 2.67 -12.09 -22.89
N VAL A 300 1.64 -11.35 -22.40
CA VAL A 300 0.98 -11.56 -21.11
C VAL A 300 -0.36 -12.24 -21.32
N GLU A 301 -0.46 -13.49 -20.90
CA GLU A 301 -1.71 -14.24 -20.84
C GLU A 301 -2.29 -14.19 -19.42
N VAL A 302 -3.61 -13.99 -19.31
CA VAL A 302 -4.29 -13.82 -18.01
C VAL A 302 -5.31 -14.91 -17.80
N THR A 303 -5.26 -15.60 -16.66
CA THR A 303 -6.20 -16.67 -16.32
C THR A 303 -6.59 -16.66 -14.84
N GLN A 304 -7.85 -17.01 -14.55
CA GLN A 304 -8.28 -17.18 -13.17
C GLN A 304 -7.80 -18.52 -12.63
N ARG A 305 -7.02 -18.51 -11.54
CA ARG A 305 -6.52 -19.73 -10.87
C ARG A 305 -6.36 -19.49 -9.37
N ASP A 306 -6.59 -20.56 -8.62
CA ASP A 306 -6.17 -20.63 -7.23
C ASP A 306 -4.71 -21.11 -7.17
N ALA A 307 -3.84 -20.29 -6.55
CA ALA A 307 -2.41 -20.60 -6.46
C ALA A 307 -2.11 -21.82 -5.56
N THR A 308 -3.08 -22.32 -4.81
CA THR A 308 -2.97 -23.54 -3.98
C THR A 308 -3.31 -24.82 -4.74
N GLU A 309 -3.95 -24.71 -5.90
CA GLU A 309 -4.37 -25.83 -6.72
C GLU A 309 -3.30 -26.21 -7.77
N PHE A 310 -3.06 -27.50 -7.92
CA PHE A 310 -2.03 -28.03 -8.86
C PHE A 310 -2.57 -28.11 -10.29
N VAL A 311 -1.76 -27.63 -11.23
CA VAL A 311 -2.02 -27.70 -12.68
C VAL A 311 -0.96 -28.59 -13.34
N SER A 312 -1.36 -29.80 -13.74
CA SER A 312 -0.44 -30.83 -14.23
C SER A 312 0.37 -30.42 -15.47
N GLN A 313 -0.24 -29.62 -16.38
CA GLN A 313 0.41 -29.14 -17.61
C GLN A 313 1.55 -28.15 -17.33
N TRP A 314 1.61 -27.55 -16.15
CA TRP A 314 2.64 -26.59 -15.77
C TRP A 314 3.82 -27.21 -15.02
N LYS A 315 3.71 -28.49 -14.63
CA LYS A 315 4.76 -29.17 -13.87
C LYS A 315 6.11 -29.05 -14.62
N GLU A 316 7.10 -28.46 -13.95
CA GLU A 316 8.47 -28.26 -14.45
C GLU A 316 8.55 -27.53 -15.81
N GLN A 317 7.62 -26.61 -16.07
CA GLN A 317 7.56 -25.90 -17.35
C GLN A 317 8.04 -24.45 -17.26
N MET A 318 8.19 -23.88 -16.06
CA MET A 318 8.47 -22.45 -15.88
C MET A 318 9.96 -22.22 -15.60
N ASP A 319 10.55 -21.28 -16.30
CA ASP A 319 11.92 -20.83 -16.04
C ASP A 319 11.94 -19.96 -14.78
N VAL A 320 10.89 -19.15 -14.57
CA VAL A 320 10.70 -18.31 -13.40
C VAL A 320 9.26 -18.37 -12.90
N VAL A 321 9.08 -18.52 -11.59
CA VAL A 321 7.79 -18.37 -10.93
C VAL A 321 7.88 -17.21 -9.95
N LEU A 322 6.99 -16.24 -10.09
CA LEU A 322 6.80 -15.10 -9.18
C LEU A 322 5.67 -15.45 -8.21
N ALA A 323 6.00 -15.62 -6.94
CA ALA A 323 5.06 -15.90 -5.86
C ALA A 323 4.96 -14.68 -4.93
N ASP A 324 4.26 -13.62 -5.39
CA ASP A 324 3.90 -12.46 -4.59
C ASP A 324 2.62 -12.74 -3.81
N VAL A 325 2.76 -13.43 -2.72
CA VAL A 325 1.65 -14.09 -2.03
C VAL A 325 0.77 -13.13 -1.21
N PRO A 326 -0.50 -13.46 -0.98
CA PRO A 326 -1.35 -12.73 -0.04
C PRO A 326 -0.68 -12.62 1.34
N CYS A 327 -0.66 -11.41 1.91
CA CYS A 327 0.02 -11.14 3.18
C CYS A 327 -0.75 -10.10 4.01
N SER A 328 -0.30 -9.87 5.25
CA SER A 328 -0.88 -8.88 6.16
C SER A 328 -0.78 -7.43 5.66
N GLY A 329 0.19 -7.13 4.80
CA GLY A 329 0.36 -5.81 4.18
C GLY A 329 0.95 -4.75 5.11
N TYR A 330 1.60 -5.11 6.21
CA TYR A 330 2.16 -4.14 7.16
C TYR A 330 3.34 -3.32 6.61
N GLY A 331 3.85 -3.65 5.42
CA GLY A 331 4.83 -2.83 4.71
C GLY A 331 4.22 -1.64 3.95
N ILE A 332 2.90 -1.66 3.67
CA ILE A 332 2.22 -0.63 2.85
C ILE A 332 1.23 0.23 3.66
N ILE A 333 1.41 0.33 4.97
CA ILE A 333 0.57 1.13 5.87
C ILE A 333 0.49 2.58 5.40
N ARG A 334 1.58 3.16 4.86
CA ARG A 334 1.61 4.52 4.31
C ARG A 334 0.54 4.72 3.24
N LYS A 335 0.34 3.75 2.36
CA LYS A 335 -0.65 3.76 1.26
C LYS A 335 -2.03 3.27 1.68
N LYS A 336 -2.09 2.41 2.69
CA LYS A 336 -3.33 1.81 3.22
C LYS A 336 -3.38 1.91 4.76
N PRO A 337 -3.66 3.09 5.30
CA PRO A 337 -3.58 3.34 6.75
C PRO A 337 -4.53 2.49 7.59
N ASP A 338 -5.61 1.97 6.99
CA ASP A 338 -6.57 1.07 7.66
C ASP A 338 -5.91 -0.21 8.17
N ILE A 339 -4.85 -0.69 7.51
CA ILE A 339 -4.15 -1.93 7.87
C ILE A 339 -3.71 -1.91 9.33
N ARG A 340 -3.28 -0.75 9.84
CA ARG A 340 -2.80 -0.61 11.23
C ARG A 340 -3.85 -0.94 12.30
N TYR A 341 -5.14 -0.84 11.95
CA TYR A 341 -6.25 -1.07 12.86
C TYR A 341 -6.94 -2.43 12.69
N LYS A 342 -6.42 -3.30 11.83
CA LYS A 342 -6.88 -4.68 11.73
C LYS A 342 -6.39 -5.47 12.93
N ASP A 343 -7.23 -6.37 13.42
CA ASP A 343 -6.83 -7.30 14.46
C ASP A 343 -5.78 -8.29 13.88
N PRO A 344 -4.54 -8.31 14.41
CA PRO A 344 -3.51 -9.25 13.95
C PRO A 344 -3.94 -10.73 14.01
N LYS A 345 -4.90 -11.07 14.88
CA LYS A 345 -5.45 -12.43 14.98
C LYS A 345 -6.17 -12.90 13.71
N THR A 346 -6.81 -11.98 12.99
CA THR A 346 -7.49 -12.31 11.73
C THR A 346 -6.53 -12.70 10.59
N MET A 347 -5.22 -12.61 10.83
CA MET A 347 -4.16 -12.87 9.86
C MET A 347 -3.17 -13.94 10.35
N GLU A 348 -3.55 -14.72 11.37
CA GLU A 348 -2.69 -15.78 11.93
C GLU A 348 -2.51 -16.96 10.96
N ASP A 349 -3.48 -17.21 10.07
CA ASP A 349 -3.44 -18.32 9.11
C ASP A 349 -2.63 -17.99 7.83
N LEU A 350 -2.25 -16.73 7.62
CA LEU A 350 -1.51 -16.31 6.41
C LEU A 350 -0.20 -17.08 6.20
N PRO A 351 0.66 -17.32 7.19
CA PRO A 351 1.89 -18.09 6.97
C PRO A 351 1.65 -19.50 6.46
N GLN A 352 0.57 -20.16 6.91
CA GLN A 352 0.19 -21.48 6.44
C GLN A 352 -0.26 -21.45 4.97
N LEU A 353 -1.09 -20.48 4.59
CA LEU A 353 -1.53 -20.27 3.21
C LEU A 353 -0.34 -19.97 2.30
N GLN A 354 0.57 -19.08 2.74
CA GLN A 354 1.77 -18.69 1.99
C GLN A 354 2.67 -19.90 1.74
N LEU A 355 2.90 -20.73 2.75
CA LEU A 355 3.66 -21.96 2.61
C LEU A 355 2.99 -22.96 1.66
N GLN A 356 1.66 -23.07 1.68
CA GLN A 356 0.90 -23.94 0.77
C GLN A 356 1.05 -23.45 -0.68
N ILE A 357 0.90 -22.17 -0.93
CA ILE A 357 1.13 -21.56 -2.24
C ILE A 357 2.56 -21.84 -2.70
N LEU A 358 3.56 -21.54 -1.88
CA LEU A 358 4.97 -21.70 -2.24
C LEU A 358 5.31 -23.14 -2.62
N LYS A 359 4.79 -24.12 -1.86
CA LYS A 359 4.97 -25.55 -2.17
C LYS A 359 4.32 -25.97 -3.49
N ASN A 360 3.13 -25.45 -3.78
CA ASN A 360 2.45 -25.76 -5.04
C ASN A 360 3.21 -25.12 -6.21
N GLN A 361 3.56 -23.86 -6.10
CA GLN A 361 4.24 -23.10 -7.16
C GLN A 361 5.65 -23.64 -7.46
N ALA A 362 6.36 -24.17 -6.46
CA ALA A 362 7.66 -24.81 -6.64
C ALA A 362 7.62 -26.01 -7.59
N GLN A 363 6.47 -26.67 -7.77
CA GLN A 363 6.34 -27.82 -8.69
C GLN A 363 6.40 -27.40 -10.17
N TYR A 364 6.15 -26.12 -10.47
CA TYR A 364 6.16 -25.61 -11.84
C TYR A 364 7.53 -25.15 -12.31
N VAL A 365 8.45 -24.89 -11.37
CA VAL A 365 9.81 -24.44 -11.67
C VAL A 365 10.60 -25.59 -12.31
N LYS A 366 11.25 -25.34 -13.44
CA LYS A 366 12.19 -26.28 -14.07
C LYS A 366 13.40 -26.56 -13.17
N PRO A 367 14.09 -27.71 -13.28
CA PRO A 367 15.44 -27.84 -12.74
C PRO A 367 16.33 -26.68 -13.24
N GLY A 368 17.09 -26.06 -12.33
CA GLY A 368 17.84 -24.85 -12.61
C GLY A 368 17.01 -23.55 -12.74
N GLY A 369 15.70 -23.59 -12.58
CA GLY A 369 14.81 -22.42 -12.62
C GLY A 369 14.74 -21.64 -11.30
N THR A 370 14.09 -20.49 -11.33
CA THR A 370 13.94 -19.55 -10.19
C THR A 370 12.51 -19.56 -9.64
N LEU A 371 12.37 -19.63 -8.31
CA LEU A 371 11.16 -19.31 -7.57
C LEU A 371 11.42 -18.06 -6.76
N LEU A 372 10.75 -16.95 -7.11
CA LEU A 372 10.83 -15.71 -6.35
C LEU A 372 9.66 -15.65 -5.38
N TYR A 373 9.94 -15.61 -4.10
CA TYR A 373 8.96 -15.38 -3.04
C TYR A 373 8.99 -13.93 -2.61
N SER A 374 7.84 -13.26 -2.56
CA SER A 374 7.74 -11.88 -2.10
C SER A 374 6.45 -11.58 -1.35
N THR A 375 6.51 -10.58 -0.47
CA THR A 375 5.38 -10.07 0.29
C THR A 375 5.50 -8.57 0.50
N CYS A 376 4.38 -7.88 0.68
CA CYS A 376 4.36 -6.48 1.12
C CYS A 376 4.16 -6.35 2.65
N THR A 377 4.70 -7.29 3.43
CA THR A 377 4.70 -7.24 4.89
C THR A 377 6.11 -7.25 5.47
N LEU A 378 6.24 -6.81 6.71
CA LEU A 378 7.50 -6.79 7.46
C LEU A 378 7.59 -7.93 8.48
N LEU A 379 6.56 -8.77 8.58
CA LEU A 379 6.49 -9.78 9.61
C LEU A 379 7.36 -10.99 9.27
N ARG A 380 8.35 -11.27 10.11
CA ARG A 380 9.25 -12.41 9.97
C ARG A 380 8.50 -13.74 9.81
N ARG A 381 7.37 -13.92 10.55
CA ARG A 381 6.55 -15.11 10.46
C ARG A 381 5.93 -15.37 9.07
N GLU A 382 5.74 -14.31 8.26
CA GLU A 382 5.23 -14.37 6.89
C GLU A 382 6.35 -14.36 5.83
N ASN A 383 7.58 -14.10 6.23
CA ASN A 383 8.75 -13.90 5.40
C ASN A 383 9.79 -15.03 5.63
N GLU A 384 10.82 -14.79 6.42
CA GLU A 384 11.94 -15.70 6.64
C GLU A 384 11.49 -17.06 7.21
N ASP A 385 10.47 -17.08 8.08
CA ASP A 385 10.01 -18.31 8.70
C ASP A 385 9.24 -19.19 7.69
N VAL A 386 8.51 -18.61 6.74
CA VAL A 386 7.87 -19.34 5.63
C VAL A 386 8.94 -19.93 4.71
N VAL A 387 9.96 -19.14 4.35
CA VAL A 387 11.08 -19.63 3.51
C VAL A 387 11.81 -20.79 4.19
N LYS A 388 12.12 -20.67 5.48
CA LYS A 388 12.76 -21.76 6.25
C LYS A 388 11.90 -23.02 6.29
N ALA A 389 10.59 -22.89 6.56
CA ALA A 389 9.67 -24.01 6.58
C ALA A 389 9.50 -24.67 5.21
N PHE A 390 9.65 -23.92 4.13
CA PHE A 390 9.67 -24.44 2.76
C PHE A 390 10.95 -25.24 2.51
N LEU A 391 12.13 -24.69 2.79
CA LEU A 391 13.42 -25.33 2.56
C LEU A 391 13.62 -26.60 3.39
N GLN A 392 13.02 -26.70 4.58
CA GLN A 392 13.01 -27.92 5.39
C GLN A 392 12.27 -29.09 4.72
N LYS A 393 11.39 -28.80 3.75
CA LYS A 393 10.56 -29.81 3.06
C LYS A 393 10.91 -29.98 1.58
N ARG A 394 11.79 -29.15 1.04
CA ARG A 394 12.22 -29.10 -0.36
C ARG A 394 13.74 -28.96 -0.41
N ASP A 395 14.42 -30.09 -0.31
CA ASP A 395 15.88 -30.19 -0.38
C ASP A 395 16.43 -29.94 -1.79
N ASP A 396 15.56 -29.96 -2.80
CA ASP A 396 15.85 -29.60 -4.19
C ASP A 396 15.86 -28.08 -4.45
N PHE A 397 15.65 -27.22 -3.42
CA PHE A 397 15.77 -25.77 -3.51
C PHE A 397 16.82 -25.23 -2.53
N TYR A 398 17.39 -24.07 -2.87
CA TYR A 398 18.28 -23.28 -2.00
C TYR A 398 18.08 -21.79 -2.26
N THR A 399 18.45 -20.94 -1.32
CA THR A 399 18.46 -19.49 -1.50
C THR A 399 19.67 -19.08 -2.34
N GLU A 400 19.49 -18.14 -3.26
CA GLU A 400 20.55 -17.65 -4.13
C GLU A 400 20.71 -16.12 -3.95
N PRO A 401 21.96 -15.60 -3.83
CA PRO A 401 22.21 -14.17 -3.61
C PRO A 401 21.44 -13.27 -4.58
N LEU A 402 20.95 -12.14 -4.07
CA LEU A 402 20.24 -11.14 -4.84
C LEU A 402 21.23 -10.18 -5.53
N ALA A 403 21.00 -9.94 -6.82
CA ALA A 403 21.66 -8.85 -7.54
C ALA A 403 20.93 -7.53 -7.21
N LEU A 404 21.51 -6.70 -6.39
CA LEU A 404 20.94 -5.45 -5.90
C LEU A 404 21.66 -4.23 -6.46
N PRO A 405 20.96 -3.08 -6.62
CA PRO A 405 21.60 -1.80 -6.87
C PRO A 405 22.65 -1.44 -5.81
N ALA A 406 23.66 -0.65 -6.18
CA ALA A 406 24.81 -0.34 -5.32
C ALA A 406 24.46 0.39 -4.00
N VAL A 407 23.26 0.95 -3.87
CA VAL A 407 22.77 1.57 -2.63
C VAL A 407 22.52 0.55 -1.52
N PHE A 408 22.34 -0.72 -1.87
CA PHE A 408 22.15 -1.81 -0.91
C PHE A 408 23.48 -2.47 -0.54
N PRO A 409 23.58 -3.03 0.68
CA PRO A 409 24.72 -3.87 1.02
C PRO A 409 24.75 -5.14 0.15
N VAL A 410 25.91 -5.75 0.05
CA VAL A 410 26.07 -7.02 -0.67
C VAL A 410 25.18 -8.07 -0.03
N ASN A 411 24.32 -8.67 -0.81
CA ASN A 411 23.41 -9.72 -0.37
C ASN A 411 24.04 -11.10 -0.61
N THR A 412 24.09 -11.93 0.41
CA THR A 412 24.72 -13.27 0.35
C THR A 412 23.76 -14.40 0.71
N ASP A 413 22.63 -14.08 1.34
CA ASP A 413 21.67 -15.05 1.87
C ASP A 413 20.41 -15.23 1.00
N GLY A 414 20.29 -14.46 -0.08
CA GLY A 414 19.17 -14.54 -1.00
C GLY A 414 17.85 -13.97 -0.48
N MET A 415 17.90 -13.23 0.64
CA MET A 415 16.73 -12.59 1.26
C MET A 415 16.99 -11.10 1.50
N LEU A 416 15.95 -10.27 1.34
CA LEU A 416 16.00 -8.83 1.59
C LEU A 416 14.70 -8.36 2.20
N THR A 417 14.76 -7.66 3.32
CA THR A 417 13.64 -6.92 3.91
C THR A 417 13.87 -5.42 3.74
N LEU A 418 13.04 -4.78 2.92
CA LEU A 418 12.99 -3.33 2.77
C LEU A 418 12.09 -2.75 3.87
N VAL A 419 12.59 -1.79 4.64
CA VAL A 419 11.85 -1.13 5.71
C VAL A 419 11.53 0.30 5.29
N PRO A 420 10.26 0.76 5.41
CA PRO A 420 9.88 2.14 5.12
C PRO A 420 10.76 3.14 5.87
N GLY A 421 11.20 4.18 5.17
CA GLY A 421 12.08 5.21 5.72
C GLY A 421 13.57 4.98 5.47
N GLU A 422 13.98 3.85 4.88
CA GLU A 422 15.39 3.58 4.57
C GLU A 422 15.76 3.81 3.11
N TYR A 423 14.90 3.43 2.17
CA TYR A 423 15.20 3.43 0.73
C TYR A 423 14.13 4.10 -0.13
N ASP A 424 13.30 4.97 0.46
CA ASP A 424 12.17 5.65 -0.21
C ASP A 424 11.17 4.70 -0.90
N THR A 425 11.02 3.48 -0.35
CA THR A 425 10.09 2.46 -0.83
C THR A 425 9.03 2.14 0.22
N ASP A 426 8.05 1.33 -0.19
CA ASP A 426 7.21 0.59 0.74
C ASP A 426 8.01 -0.52 1.44
N GLY A 427 7.48 -1.02 2.56
CA GLY A 427 8.02 -2.22 3.19
C GLY A 427 7.74 -3.45 2.35
N PHE A 428 8.78 -4.25 2.11
CA PHE A 428 8.70 -5.38 1.21
C PHE A 428 9.71 -6.45 1.58
N PHE A 429 9.35 -7.71 1.34
CA PHE A 429 10.27 -8.84 1.48
C PHE A 429 10.48 -9.52 0.13
N ILE A 430 11.72 -9.90 -0.14
CA ILE A 430 12.14 -10.59 -1.36
C ILE A 430 13.01 -11.78 -0.96
N CYS A 431 12.71 -12.96 -1.51
CA CYS A 431 13.59 -14.12 -1.41
C CYS A 431 13.70 -14.81 -2.77
N ARG A 432 14.93 -15.02 -3.24
CA ARG A 432 15.22 -15.77 -4.45
C ARG A 432 15.59 -17.20 -4.10
N LEU A 433 14.84 -18.13 -4.61
CA LEU A 433 15.05 -19.56 -4.48
C LEU A 433 15.44 -20.15 -5.84
N ARG A 434 16.48 -20.95 -5.88
CA ARG A 434 16.92 -21.67 -7.07
C ARG A 434 16.63 -23.16 -6.92
N ARG A 435 16.03 -23.78 -7.92
CA ARG A 435 15.89 -25.24 -7.99
C ARG A 435 17.19 -25.87 -8.46
N LYS A 436 17.65 -26.90 -7.77
CA LYS A 436 18.81 -27.70 -8.19
C LYS A 436 18.56 -28.35 -9.56
N VAL A 437 19.63 -28.60 -10.31
CA VAL A 437 19.62 -29.29 -11.61
C VAL A 437 19.51 -30.80 -11.43
#